data_33cf0b77bc25f2586c3e347cb28b4550
#
_entry.id   33cf0b77bc25f2586c3e347cb28b4550
#
_cell.length_a   1.000
_cell.length_b   1.000
_cell.length_c   1.000
_cell.angle_alpha   90.00
_cell.angle_beta   90.00
_cell.angle_gamma   90.00
#
_symmetry.space_group_name_H-M   'P 1'
#
loop_
_entity.id
_entity.type
_entity.pdbx_description
1 polymer ?
#
loop_
_entity_poly.entity_id
_entity_poly.type
_entity_poly.pdbx_seq_one_letter_code
_entity_poly.pdbx_strand_id
1 'polypeptide(L)'
;ARPRLTNARVGTQSLDFAGRSGDIYGRYVGYYFLNIFAWVVAIGVAATAVGITVARIGKEFDDISRLFTRPGPYTILLIAAVLLAFYVLFSLLILPVRCWWQAYLLRYLVSRTRAGKVLFATAISTRQMWGFMVLNYLILLLTLGIGWPWVMHRTLRLIASELWIYGAPDGASIRQLADRPPGYGEGLLDMFDVGAV
;
A
#
# COMPACT_ATOMS: atom_id res chain seq x y z
N ALA A 1 -28.11 -4.43 -3.49
CA ALA A 1 -27.51 -5.77 -3.74
C ALA A 1 -26.23 -5.86 -2.90
N ARG A 2 -26.13 -6.87 -2.03
CA ARG A 2 -24.90 -7.12 -1.26
C ARG A 2 -23.91 -7.75 -2.23
N PRO A 3 -22.68 -7.23 -2.38
CA PRO A 3 -21.66 -7.91 -3.16
C PRO A 3 -21.36 -9.24 -2.45
N ARG A 4 -21.82 -10.33 -3.03
CA ARG A 4 -21.38 -11.66 -2.61
C ARG A 4 -19.99 -11.84 -3.23
N LEU A 5 -19.00 -12.16 -2.42
CA LEU A 5 -17.74 -12.74 -2.92
C LEU A 5 -18.10 -14.17 -3.36
N THR A 6 -18.73 -14.28 -4.53
CA THR A 6 -19.39 -15.50 -4.99
C THR A 6 -18.40 -16.63 -5.29
N ASN A 7 -17.10 -16.34 -5.35
CA ASN A 7 -16.07 -17.29 -5.76
C ASN A 7 -15.02 -17.63 -4.70
N ALA A 8 -14.97 -16.90 -3.56
CA ALA A 8 -14.03 -17.26 -2.51
C ALA A 8 -14.67 -18.29 -1.56
N ARG A 9 -14.15 -19.51 -1.57
CA ARG A 9 -14.60 -20.61 -0.72
C ARG A 9 -13.43 -21.18 0.08
N VAL A 10 -13.68 -21.56 1.31
CA VAL A 10 -12.74 -22.34 2.14
C VAL A 10 -13.38 -23.72 2.30
N GLY A 11 -12.98 -24.68 1.46
CA GLY A 11 -13.66 -25.95 1.33
C GLY A 11 -15.12 -25.76 0.84
N THR A 12 -16.08 -26.35 1.50
CA THR A 12 -17.52 -26.23 1.18
C THR A 12 -18.16 -24.94 1.67
N GLN A 13 -17.45 -24.13 2.49
CA GLN A 13 -18.00 -22.89 3.06
C GLN A 13 -17.68 -21.67 2.20
N SER A 14 -18.72 -20.89 1.88
CA SER A 14 -18.55 -19.60 1.21
C SER A 14 -18.04 -18.54 2.19
N LEU A 15 -17.16 -17.67 1.70
CA LEU A 15 -16.77 -16.46 2.41
C LEU A 15 -17.85 -15.40 2.22
N ASP A 16 -18.48 -14.99 3.32
CA ASP A 16 -19.46 -13.91 3.30
C ASP A 16 -18.83 -12.60 3.77
N PHE A 17 -19.02 -11.55 2.98
CA PHE A 17 -18.60 -10.21 3.34
C PHE A 17 -19.81 -9.35 3.70
N ALA A 18 -19.90 -8.93 4.95
CA ALA A 18 -21.01 -8.13 5.49
C ALA A 18 -20.75 -6.62 5.48
N GLY A 19 -19.71 -6.15 4.80
CA GLY A 19 -19.37 -4.73 4.71
C GLY A 19 -20.33 -3.95 3.82
N ARG A 20 -20.54 -2.68 4.15
CA ARG A 20 -21.30 -1.72 3.33
C ARG A 20 -20.33 -0.70 2.75
N SER A 21 -20.46 -0.38 1.47
CA SER A 21 -19.65 0.64 0.81
C SER A 21 -19.79 2.02 1.47
N GLY A 22 -20.98 2.35 1.98
CA GLY A 22 -21.24 3.59 2.69
C GLY A 22 -20.39 3.80 3.96
N ASP A 23 -20.07 2.72 4.69
CA ASP A 23 -19.28 2.79 5.91
C ASP A 23 -17.82 3.18 5.63
N ILE A 24 -17.32 2.80 4.45
CA ILE A 24 -15.96 3.10 4.00
C ILE A 24 -15.89 4.48 3.35
N TYR A 25 -16.94 4.86 2.61
CA TYR A 25 -16.93 6.04 1.76
C TYR A 25 -16.69 7.34 2.54
N GLY A 26 -17.37 7.54 3.68
CA GLY A 26 -17.17 8.75 4.49
C GLY A 26 -15.73 8.93 4.99
N ARG A 27 -15.08 7.82 5.41
CA ARG A 27 -13.67 7.85 5.84
C ARG A 27 -12.70 7.93 4.66
N TYR A 28 -13.06 7.35 3.52
CA TYR A 28 -12.30 7.48 2.29
C TYR A 28 -12.24 8.94 1.81
N VAL A 29 -13.37 9.64 1.86
CA VAL A 29 -13.42 11.07 1.54
C VAL A 29 -12.49 11.86 2.48
N GLY A 30 -12.54 11.59 3.79
CA GLY A 30 -11.60 12.20 4.75
C GLY A 30 -10.14 11.90 4.43
N TYR A 31 -9.82 10.64 4.11
CA TYR A 31 -8.48 10.25 3.66
C TYR A 31 -8.06 11.01 2.40
N TYR A 32 -8.96 11.15 1.43
CA TYR A 32 -8.69 11.84 0.17
C TYR A 32 -8.36 13.33 0.40
N PHE A 33 -9.16 14.03 1.21
CA PHE A 33 -8.89 15.42 1.57
C PHE A 33 -7.57 15.57 2.35
N LEU A 34 -7.31 14.67 3.30
CA LEU A 34 -6.07 14.69 4.07
C LEU A 34 -4.84 14.43 3.16
N ASN A 35 -5.01 13.57 2.16
CA ASN A 35 -3.97 13.31 1.17
C ASN A 35 -3.70 14.54 0.29
N ILE A 36 -4.75 15.22 -0.21
CA ILE A 36 -4.62 16.48 -0.96
C ILE A 36 -3.94 17.55 -0.10
N PHE A 37 -4.36 17.69 1.16
CA PHE A 37 -3.74 18.63 2.08
C PHE A 37 -2.24 18.36 2.27
N ALA A 38 -1.87 17.09 2.46
CA ALA A 38 -0.47 16.68 2.57
C ALA A 38 0.32 17.01 1.28
N TRP A 39 -0.30 16.85 0.11
CA TRP A 39 0.29 17.26 -1.17
C TRP A 39 0.54 18.77 -1.24
N VAL A 40 -0.45 19.58 -0.86
CA VAL A 40 -0.33 21.04 -0.86
C VAL A 40 0.78 21.49 0.08
N VAL A 41 0.84 20.92 1.31
CA VAL A 41 1.90 21.20 2.28
C VAL A 41 3.28 20.81 1.72
N ALA A 42 3.39 19.62 1.12
CA ALA A 42 4.66 19.16 0.56
C ALA A 42 5.16 20.06 -0.59
N ILE A 43 4.25 20.47 -1.48
CA ILE A 43 4.58 21.39 -2.57
C ILE A 43 4.99 22.76 -2.00
N GLY A 44 4.27 23.25 -0.98
CA GLY A 44 4.60 24.51 -0.31
C GLY A 44 5.99 24.47 0.33
N VAL A 45 6.32 23.40 1.05
CA VAL A 45 7.65 23.20 1.66
C VAL A 45 8.75 23.13 0.58
N ALA A 46 8.50 22.42 -0.50
CA ALA A 46 9.44 22.31 -1.61
C ALA A 46 9.67 23.67 -2.30
N ALA A 47 8.58 24.38 -2.61
CA ALA A 47 8.66 25.70 -3.23
C ALA A 47 9.43 26.70 -2.34
N THR A 48 9.18 26.66 -1.03
CA THR A 48 9.90 27.51 -0.06
C THR A 48 11.39 27.16 0.01
N ALA A 49 11.72 25.87 0.04
CA ALA A 49 13.12 25.42 0.05
C ALA A 49 13.86 25.85 -1.23
N VAL A 50 13.23 25.69 -2.39
CA VAL A 50 13.78 26.16 -3.67
C VAL A 50 13.91 27.67 -3.68
N GLY A 51 12.91 28.42 -3.23
CA GLY A 51 12.94 29.88 -3.15
C GLY A 51 14.07 30.42 -2.27
N ILE A 52 14.26 29.79 -1.08
CA ILE A 52 15.38 30.16 -0.17
C ILE A 52 16.74 29.85 -0.83
N THR A 53 16.84 28.71 -1.51
CA THR A 53 18.08 28.32 -2.18
C THR A 53 18.41 29.29 -3.31
N VAL A 54 17.44 29.61 -4.16
CA VAL A 54 17.59 30.60 -5.24
C VAL A 54 17.94 31.98 -4.69
N ALA A 55 17.29 32.43 -3.60
CA ALA A 55 17.58 33.72 -2.99
C ALA A 55 18.99 33.78 -2.40
N ARG A 56 19.53 32.68 -1.87
CA ARG A 56 20.90 32.60 -1.36
C ARG A 56 21.96 32.54 -2.47
N ILE A 57 21.67 31.88 -3.57
CA ILE A 57 22.56 31.68 -4.70
C ILE A 57 22.40 32.84 -5.71
N GLY A 58 21.42 33.72 -5.54
CA GLY A 58 20.97 34.72 -6.50
C GLY A 58 22.00 35.74 -6.96
N LYS A 59 23.22 35.73 -6.43
CA LYS A 59 24.38 36.45 -6.98
C LYS A 59 25.10 35.63 -8.07
N GLU A 60 24.84 34.34 -8.19
CA GLU A 60 25.44 33.40 -9.14
C GLU A 60 24.41 32.87 -10.16
N PHE A 61 23.28 33.60 -10.36
CA PHE A 61 22.17 33.18 -11.19
C PHE A 61 22.56 32.92 -12.65
N ASP A 62 23.54 33.64 -13.16
CA ASP A 62 24.09 33.41 -14.50
C ASP A 62 24.78 32.04 -14.65
N ASP A 63 25.39 31.55 -13.58
CA ASP A 63 26.00 30.21 -13.58
C ASP A 63 24.95 29.10 -13.52
N ILE A 64 23.86 29.31 -12.79
CA ILE A 64 22.74 28.31 -12.72
C ILE A 64 22.06 28.18 -14.06
N SER A 65 21.79 29.26 -14.78
CA SER A 65 21.19 29.21 -16.11
C SER A 65 22.06 28.45 -17.11
N ARG A 66 23.41 28.59 -17.00
CA ARG A 66 24.37 27.82 -17.79
C ARG A 66 24.36 26.33 -17.46
N LEU A 67 24.12 25.95 -16.20
CA LEU A 67 23.98 24.54 -15.77
C LEU A 67 22.78 23.86 -16.43
N PHE A 68 21.69 24.58 -16.66
CA PHE A 68 20.50 24.05 -17.35
C PHE A 68 20.62 24.05 -18.87
N THR A 69 21.37 25.00 -19.45
CA THR A 69 21.54 25.08 -20.90
C THR A 69 22.57 24.09 -21.44
N ARG A 70 23.57 23.71 -20.64
CA ARG A 70 24.57 22.68 -21.00
C ARG A 70 24.84 21.77 -19.80
N PRO A 71 23.92 20.83 -19.49
CA PRO A 71 24.05 19.98 -18.32
C PRO A 71 25.25 19.04 -18.49
N GLY A 72 26.27 19.23 -17.66
CA GLY A 72 27.36 18.26 -17.52
C GLY A 72 26.90 17.03 -16.68
N PRO A 73 27.67 15.95 -16.66
CA PRO A 73 27.32 14.74 -15.91
C PRO A 73 27.10 15.01 -14.40
N TYR A 74 27.85 15.93 -13.82
CA TYR A 74 27.68 16.33 -12.41
C TYR A 74 26.36 17.09 -12.17
N THR A 75 25.92 17.89 -13.12
CA THR A 75 24.63 18.62 -13.03
C THR A 75 23.46 17.65 -13.06
N ILE A 76 23.51 16.64 -13.93
CA ILE A 76 22.50 15.59 -14.01
C ILE A 76 22.43 14.81 -12.69
N LEU A 77 23.60 14.44 -12.14
CA LEU A 77 23.68 13.74 -10.86
C LEU A 77 23.10 14.58 -9.71
N LEU A 78 23.41 15.88 -9.67
CA LEU A 78 22.89 16.81 -8.66
C LEU A 78 21.37 16.93 -8.74
N ILE A 79 20.83 17.12 -9.93
CA ILE A 79 19.39 17.21 -10.15
C ILE A 79 18.71 15.89 -9.71
N ALA A 80 19.28 14.74 -10.10
CA ALA A 80 18.75 13.44 -9.69
C ALA A 80 18.78 13.26 -8.16
N ALA A 81 19.85 13.68 -7.49
CA ALA A 81 19.96 13.63 -6.03
C ALA A 81 18.93 14.53 -5.33
N VAL A 82 18.70 15.74 -5.84
CA VAL A 82 17.69 16.68 -5.31
C VAL A 82 16.28 16.11 -5.50
N LEU A 83 15.97 15.57 -6.68
CA LEU A 83 14.68 14.94 -6.95
C LEU A 83 14.45 13.70 -6.07
N LEU A 84 15.49 12.89 -5.85
CA LEU A 84 15.42 11.73 -4.97
C LEU A 84 15.18 12.16 -3.52
N ALA A 85 15.93 13.15 -3.03
CA ALA A 85 15.76 13.69 -1.68
C ALA A 85 14.34 14.26 -1.47
N PHE A 86 13.83 15.00 -2.45
CA PHE A 86 12.47 15.51 -2.45
C PHE A 86 11.45 14.36 -2.42
N TYR A 87 11.62 13.35 -3.25
CA TYR A 87 10.74 12.16 -3.28
C TYR A 87 10.71 11.43 -1.95
N VAL A 88 11.88 11.24 -1.31
CA VAL A 88 11.99 10.60 0.01
C VAL A 88 11.27 11.42 1.08
N LEU A 89 11.56 12.71 1.16
CA LEU A 89 10.93 13.61 2.13
C LEU A 89 9.41 13.65 1.96
N PHE A 90 8.96 13.78 0.74
CA PHE A 90 7.55 13.78 0.37
C PHE A 90 6.85 12.47 0.76
N SER A 91 7.48 11.32 0.45
CA SER A 91 6.95 10.01 0.80
C SER A 91 6.81 9.85 2.31
N LEU A 92 7.78 10.32 3.09
CA LEU A 92 7.74 10.29 4.55
C LEU A 92 6.61 11.17 5.12
N LEU A 93 6.33 12.32 4.51
CA LEU A 93 5.26 13.22 4.93
C LEU A 93 3.86 12.60 4.72
N ILE A 94 3.66 11.88 3.62
CA ILE A 94 2.37 11.24 3.29
C ILE A 94 2.19 9.92 4.04
N LEU A 95 3.27 9.29 4.49
CA LEU A 95 3.25 7.97 5.10
C LEU A 95 2.26 7.83 6.28
N PRO A 96 2.17 8.78 7.25
CA PRO A 96 1.21 8.69 8.36
C PRO A 96 -0.24 8.59 7.91
N VAL A 97 -0.60 9.39 6.88
CA VAL A 97 -1.96 9.41 6.32
C VAL A 97 -2.30 8.07 5.67
N ARG A 98 -1.35 7.51 4.92
CA ARG A 98 -1.49 6.18 4.30
C ARG A 98 -1.60 5.08 5.36
N CYS A 99 -0.77 5.12 6.41
CA CYS A 99 -0.80 4.15 7.49
C CYS A 99 -2.13 4.14 8.24
N TRP A 100 -2.66 5.34 8.54
CA TRP A 100 -3.96 5.47 9.18
C TRP A 100 -5.08 4.83 8.33
N TRP A 101 -5.10 5.14 7.05
CA TRP A 101 -6.09 4.60 6.12
C TRP A 101 -5.96 3.07 5.96
N GLN A 102 -4.76 2.56 5.75
CA GLN A 102 -4.54 1.13 5.53
C GLN A 102 -4.83 0.31 6.79
N ALA A 103 -4.45 0.80 7.97
CA ALA A 103 -4.79 0.14 9.23
C ALA A 103 -6.31 0.11 9.45
N TYR A 104 -7.02 1.19 9.11
CA TYR A 104 -8.47 1.22 9.17
C TYR A 104 -9.11 0.24 8.18
N LEU A 105 -8.67 0.29 6.91
CA LEU A 105 -9.21 -0.56 5.86
C LEU A 105 -9.02 -2.05 6.20
N LEU A 106 -7.83 -2.43 6.66
CA LEU A 106 -7.53 -3.81 7.03
C LEU A 106 -8.43 -4.28 8.18
N ARG A 107 -8.58 -3.49 9.24
CA ARG A 107 -9.49 -3.80 10.37
C ARG A 107 -10.93 -3.93 9.89
N TYR A 108 -11.38 -3.03 9.04
CA TYR A 108 -12.74 -3.06 8.51
C TYR A 108 -12.98 -4.30 7.66
N LEU A 109 -12.09 -4.61 6.71
CA LEU A 109 -12.23 -5.78 5.84
C LEU A 109 -12.23 -7.08 6.65
N VAL A 110 -11.25 -7.24 7.53
CA VAL A 110 -11.12 -8.46 8.35
C VAL A 110 -12.33 -8.65 9.26
N SER A 111 -12.78 -7.61 9.97
CA SER A 111 -13.92 -7.70 10.91
C SER A 111 -15.27 -7.97 10.22
N ARG A 112 -15.38 -7.69 8.94
CA ARG A 112 -16.63 -7.91 8.17
C ARG A 112 -16.61 -9.17 7.32
N THR A 113 -15.47 -9.87 7.27
CA THR A 113 -15.33 -11.15 6.59
C THR A 113 -15.71 -12.28 7.56
N ARG A 114 -16.51 -13.22 7.10
CA ARG A 114 -16.96 -14.40 7.85
C ARG A 114 -16.86 -15.64 6.98
N ALA A 115 -16.45 -16.73 7.56
CA ALA A 115 -16.48 -18.05 6.91
C ALA A 115 -17.42 -18.97 7.70
N GLY A 116 -18.69 -19.01 7.32
CA GLY A 116 -19.72 -19.72 8.08
C GLY A 116 -19.84 -19.21 9.51
N LYS A 117 -19.47 -20.02 10.51
CA LYS A 117 -19.47 -19.67 11.94
C LYS A 117 -18.16 -19.03 12.41
N VAL A 118 -17.15 -18.95 11.53
CA VAL A 118 -15.83 -18.42 11.85
C VAL A 118 -15.81 -16.92 11.60
N LEU A 119 -15.38 -16.17 12.61
CA LEU A 119 -15.21 -14.72 12.55
C LEU A 119 -13.72 -14.39 12.52
N PHE A 120 -13.36 -13.41 11.73
CA PHE A 120 -11.99 -12.89 11.67
C PHE A 120 -11.92 -11.54 12.38
N ALA A 121 -10.85 -11.33 13.14
CA ALA A 121 -10.55 -10.04 13.75
C ALA A 121 -9.06 -9.72 13.62
N THR A 122 -8.71 -8.45 13.66
CA THR A 122 -7.32 -7.99 13.69
C THR A 122 -7.19 -6.81 14.65
N ALA A 123 -6.11 -6.81 15.41
CA ALA A 123 -5.80 -5.77 16.40
C ALA A 123 -4.74 -4.78 15.90
N ILE A 124 -4.39 -4.81 14.60
CA ILE A 124 -3.35 -3.93 14.04
C ILE A 124 -3.64 -2.47 14.36
N SER A 125 -2.73 -1.85 15.12
CA SER A 125 -2.80 -0.42 15.42
C SER A 125 -2.18 0.42 14.30
N THR A 126 -2.61 1.69 14.20
CA THR A 126 -2.00 2.64 13.24
C THR A 126 -0.50 2.83 13.50
N ARG A 127 -0.09 2.80 14.78
CA ARG A 127 1.33 2.94 15.17
C ARG A 127 2.18 1.74 14.69
N GLN A 128 1.67 0.51 14.85
CA GLN A 128 2.35 -0.68 14.32
C GLN A 128 2.46 -0.64 12.80
N MET A 129 1.38 -0.26 12.12
CA MET A 129 1.36 -0.09 10.68
C MET A 129 2.36 0.97 10.22
N TRP A 130 2.49 2.08 10.96
CA TRP A 130 3.46 3.13 10.64
C TRP A 130 4.91 2.62 10.73
N GLY A 131 5.29 2.01 11.86
CA GLY A 131 6.63 1.44 12.03
C GLY A 131 6.94 0.37 10.96
N PHE A 132 5.96 -0.46 10.64
CA PHE A 132 6.07 -1.48 9.60
C PHE A 132 6.32 -0.86 8.22
N MET A 133 5.56 0.18 7.84
CA MET A 133 5.68 0.84 6.55
C MET A 133 6.97 1.64 6.42
N VAL A 134 7.39 2.36 7.47
CA VAL A 134 8.67 3.07 7.47
C VAL A 134 9.81 2.12 7.19
N LEU A 135 9.84 0.98 7.89
CA LEU A 135 10.91 0.01 7.70
C LEU A 135 10.88 -0.64 6.30
N ASN A 136 9.68 -0.94 5.78
CA ASN A 136 9.55 -1.46 4.41
C ASN A 136 9.99 -0.42 3.37
N TYR A 137 9.65 0.85 3.60
CA TYR A 137 10.09 1.94 2.74
C TYR A 137 11.62 2.09 2.75
N LEU A 138 12.25 2.03 3.93
CA LEU A 138 13.70 2.05 4.05
C LEU A 138 14.36 0.86 3.34
N ILE A 139 13.82 -0.33 3.47
CA ILE A 139 14.33 -1.52 2.77
C ILE A 139 14.28 -1.27 1.25
N LEU A 140 13.16 -0.82 0.71
CA LEU A 140 13.02 -0.56 -0.72
C LEU A 140 13.94 0.56 -1.20
N LEU A 141 14.12 1.61 -0.41
CA LEU A 141 15.01 2.72 -0.73
C LEU A 141 16.47 2.26 -0.77
N LEU A 142 16.94 1.56 0.27
CA LEU A 142 18.32 1.08 0.38
C LEU A 142 18.67 0.02 -0.67
N THR A 143 17.69 -0.80 -1.05
CA THR A 143 17.87 -1.86 -2.05
C THR A 143 17.50 -1.42 -3.47
N LEU A 144 17.17 -0.14 -3.69
CA LEU A 144 16.69 0.38 -4.98
C LEU A 144 15.53 -0.45 -5.57
N GLY A 145 14.65 -0.95 -4.69
CA GLY A 145 13.48 -1.76 -5.07
C GLY A 145 13.71 -3.27 -5.14
N ILE A 146 14.96 -3.76 -5.16
CA ILE A 146 15.27 -5.20 -5.20
C ILE A 146 14.72 -5.93 -3.97
N GLY A 147 14.59 -5.25 -2.83
CA GLY A 147 14.03 -5.78 -1.59
C GLY A 147 12.52 -6.07 -1.60
N TRP A 148 11.82 -5.89 -2.73
CA TRP A 148 10.37 -6.12 -2.85
C TRP A 148 9.92 -7.52 -2.38
N PRO A 149 10.57 -8.64 -2.74
CA PRO A 149 10.17 -9.95 -2.24
C PRO A 149 10.23 -10.06 -0.71
N TRP A 150 11.24 -9.42 -0.10
CA TRP A 150 11.37 -9.37 1.35
C TRP A 150 10.22 -8.59 2.00
N VAL A 151 9.86 -7.45 1.43
CA VAL A 151 8.72 -6.63 1.88
C VAL A 151 7.42 -7.41 1.78
N MET A 152 7.20 -8.16 0.69
CA MET A 152 6.03 -9.03 0.53
C MET A 152 5.97 -10.12 1.59
N HIS A 153 7.07 -10.83 1.84
CA HIS A 153 7.15 -11.84 2.90
C HIS A 153 6.83 -11.25 4.27
N ARG A 154 7.39 -10.08 4.61
CA ARG A 154 7.09 -9.38 5.86
C ARG A 154 5.62 -8.97 5.97
N THR A 155 5.02 -8.52 4.88
CA THR A 155 3.61 -8.12 4.84
C THR A 155 2.70 -9.32 5.11
N LEU A 156 2.95 -10.44 4.46
CA LEU A 156 2.21 -11.69 4.71
C LEU A 156 2.37 -12.15 6.16
N ARG A 157 3.59 -12.10 6.70
CA ARG A 157 3.86 -12.45 8.09
C ARG A 157 3.12 -11.55 9.07
N LEU A 158 3.08 -10.22 8.84
CA LEU A 158 2.33 -9.29 9.69
C LEU A 158 0.83 -9.62 9.66
N ILE A 159 0.26 -9.84 8.48
CA ILE A 159 -1.15 -10.20 8.35
C ILE A 159 -1.44 -11.50 9.09
N ALA A 160 -0.60 -12.51 8.90
CA ALA A 160 -0.79 -13.82 9.54
C ALA A 160 -0.66 -13.75 11.06
N SER A 161 0.28 -12.94 11.60
CA SER A 161 0.50 -12.82 13.05
C SER A 161 -0.59 -12.03 13.78
N GLU A 162 -1.24 -11.10 13.08
CA GLU A 162 -2.24 -10.21 13.67
C GLU A 162 -3.69 -10.64 13.34
N LEU A 163 -3.85 -11.75 12.63
CA LEU A 163 -5.16 -12.29 12.29
C LEU A 163 -5.63 -13.25 13.40
N TRP A 164 -6.69 -12.86 14.07
CA TRP A 164 -7.35 -13.69 15.09
C TRP A 164 -8.56 -14.36 14.49
N ILE A 165 -8.70 -15.65 14.76
CA ILE A 165 -9.80 -16.49 14.27
C ILE A 165 -10.63 -16.87 15.48
N TYR A 166 -11.90 -16.47 15.50
CA TYR A 166 -12.87 -16.80 16.53
C TYR A 166 -13.92 -17.75 16.00
N GLY A 167 -14.25 -18.77 16.76
CA GLY A 167 -15.24 -19.79 16.44
C GLY A 167 -14.62 -21.15 16.24
N ALA A 168 -15.40 -22.20 16.54
CA ALA A 168 -14.99 -23.56 16.25
C ALA A 168 -15.32 -23.85 14.79
N PRO A 169 -14.33 -24.10 13.92
CA PRO A 169 -14.63 -24.66 12.61
C PRO A 169 -15.29 -26.02 12.82
N ASP A 170 -16.51 -26.16 12.31
CA ASP A 170 -17.17 -27.45 12.33
C ASP A 170 -16.45 -28.37 11.33
N GLY A 171 -15.48 -29.13 11.85
CA GLY A 171 -14.61 -29.99 11.03
C GLY A 171 -15.39 -31.00 10.20
N ALA A 172 -16.60 -31.34 10.61
CA ALA A 172 -17.49 -32.21 9.85
C ALA A 172 -18.15 -31.50 8.64
N SER A 173 -18.25 -30.17 8.70
CA SER A 173 -18.82 -29.34 7.63
C SER A 173 -17.79 -28.81 6.62
N ILE A 174 -16.50 -28.82 6.96
CA ILE A 174 -15.41 -28.44 6.06
C ILE A 174 -14.97 -29.71 5.31
N ARG A 175 -15.74 -30.10 4.34
CA ARG A 175 -15.28 -31.12 3.40
C ARG A 175 -14.45 -30.45 2.31
N GLN A 176 -13.32 -31.06 2.00
CA GLN A 176 -12.57 -30.68 0.80
C GLN A 176 -13.52 -30.91 -0.39
N LEU A 177 -13.82 -29.86 -1.14
CA LEU A 177 -14.52 -30.08 -2.40
C LEU A 177 -13.69 -31.09 -3.19
N ALA A 178 -14.34 -32.12 -3.70
CA ALA A 178 -13.74 -33.00 -4.69
C ALA A 178 -13.66 -32.24 -6.03
N ASP A 179 -12.98 -31.09 -6.00
CA ASP A 179 -12.58 -30.45 -7.23
C ASP A 179 -11.54 -31.33 -7.88
N ARG A 180 -11.77 -31.66 -9.13
CA ARG A 180 -10.73 -32.24 -9.97
C ARG A 180 -9.44 -31.46 -9.72
N PRO A 181 -8.34 -32.14 -9.39
CA PRO A 181 -7.06 -31.46 -9.38
C PRO A 181 -6.93 -30.74 -10.74
N PRO A 182 -6.61 -29.44 -10.76
CA PRO A 182 -6.41 -28.75 -12.02
C PRO A 182 -5.45 -29.58 -12.86
N GLY A 183 -5.84 -29.88 -14.10
CA GLY A 183 -4.99 -30.65 -15.01
C GLY A 183 -3.61 -29.99 -15.05
N TYR A 184 -2.56 -30.78 -15.08
CA TYR A 184 -1.18 -30.27 -15.12
C TYR A 184 -1.07 -29.21 -16.23
N GLY A 185 -0.91 -27.92 -15.85
CA GLY A 185 -0.79 -26.80 -16.78
C GLY A 185 -1.98 -25.82 -16.85
N GLU A 186 -3.18 -26.15 -16.34
CA GLU A 186 -4.34 -25.22 -16.38
C GLU A 186 -4.09 -23.94 -15.59
N GLY A 187 -3.37 -24.01 -14.47
CA GLY A 187 -3.01 -22.81 -13.69
C GLY A 187 -2.05 -21.85 -14.41
N LEU A 188 -1.31 -22.34 -15.39
CA LEU A 188 -0.47 -21.49 -16.26
C LEU A 188 -1.30 -20.85 -17.38
N LEU A 189 -2.30 -21.56 -17.91
CA LEU A 189 -3.19 -21.02 -18.95
C LEU A 189 -4.11 -19.93 -18.36
N ASP A 190 -4.68 -20.11 -17.17
CA ASP A 190 -5.45 -19.07 -16.47
C ASP A 190 -4.59 -17.82 -16.16
N MET A 191 -3.31 -17.98 -15.95
CA MET A 191 -2.40 -16.85 -15.72
C MET A 191 -2.13 -16.06 -17.02
N PHE A 192 -2.25 -16.67 -18.18
CA PHE A 192 -2.08 -16.04 -19.49
C PHE A 192 -3.40 -15.62 -20.15
N ASP A 193 -4.54 -16.13 -19.68
CA ASP A 193 -5.88 -15.82 -20.22
C ASP A 193 -6.53 -14.57 -19.55
N VAL A 194 -5.75 -13.77 -18.83
CA VAL A 194 -6.15 -12.44 -18.38
C VAL A 194 -6.10 -11.49 -19.57
N GLY A 195 -7.10 -11.55 -20.42
CA GLY A 195 -7.19 -10.56 -21.51
C GLY A 195 -8.04 -10.92 -22.71
N ALA A 196 -8.72 -12.04 -22.72
CA ALA A 196 -9.58 -12.42 -23.83
C ALA A 196 -11.04 -12.57 -23.38
N VAL A 197 -11.71 -11.47 -23.03
CA VAL A 197 -13.14 -11.18 -23.33
C VAL A 197 -13.32 -9.67 -23.32
#